data_56edc2d401ccbe30305dd96ed1370afd
#
_entry.id   56edc2d401ccbe30305dd96ed1370afd
#
_cell.length_a   1.000
_cell.length_b   1.000
_cell.length_c   1.000
_cell.angle_alpha   90.00
_cell.angle_beta   90.00
_cell.angle_gamma   90.00
#
_symmetry.space_group_name_H-M   'P 1'
#
loop_
_entity.id
_entity.type
_entity.pdbx_description
1 polymer ?
#
loop_
_entity_poly.entity_id
_entity_poly.type
_entity_poly.pdbx_seq_one_letter_code
_entity_poly.pdbx_strand_id
1 'polypeptide(L)'
;VLHSFPTLRATDLGRIATLIGRYYAMDRDKRWERVKIAYDALVNGIGERSSDMVEAVQKSYDEGVTDEFIKPFVRIDENGQPVGMIRPNDVVIFFNYRNDRAKELTVVLTQEDMPAEGMHTMPLYYCCMTPYDAKFTGLHILFDKENVPNTIGEYVSKLGLRQLRIAETEKYAHVTFFLNGGREAEFEGEERILVASPKVATYDLQPEMSAPEVADKLAAALGERKFDFICLNFANGDMVGHTGVYEAIVKAVKAVDGCVAKVVEAAKANGYEVVMIADHGNADNAVNADGTPNTAHSLNPVPIVVVSDRVKSVHDGILADVAPTVLRLMGLEQPAEMTGKALVELK
;
A
#
# COMPACT_ATOMS: atom_id res chain seq x y z
N VAL A 1 -3.17 19.24 27.75
CA VAL A 1 -2.26 19.44 28.88
C VAL A 1 -1.35 18.21 28.94
N LEU A 2 -0.12 18.37 28.50
CA LEU A 2 0.94 17.41 28.74
C LEU A 2 1.30 17.49 30.23
N HIS A 3 0.79 16.55 31.01
CA HIS A 3 1.34 16.32 32.34
C HIS A 3 2.71 15.66 32.15
N SER A 4 3.75 16.44 32.19
CA SER A 4 5.10 15.97 32.36
C SER A 4 5.20 15.21 33.69
N PHE A 5 5.40 13.91 33.64
CA PHE A 5 5.97 13.19 34.77
C PHE A 5 7.38 13.73 34.99
N PRO A 6 7.71 14.23 36.18
CA PRO A 6 8.85 15.13 36.35
C PRO A 6 10.24 14.49 36.30
N THR A 7 10.39 13.19 35.98
CA THR A 7 11.72 12.54 36.17
C THR A 7 12.15 11.46 35.17
N LEU A 8 11.30 11.04 34.20
CA LEU A 8 11.72 10.05 33.21
C LEU A 8 11.20 10.46 31.84
N ARG A 9 12.08 10.85 30.95
CA ARG A 9 11.73 10.96 29.53
C ARG A 9 11.42 9.54 29.02
N ALA A 10 10.38 9.38 28.21
CA ALA A 10 10.04 8.08 27.61
C ALA A 10 11.24 7.45 26.86
N THR A 11 12.15 8.28 26.38
CA THR A 11 13.43 7.89 25.77
C THR A 11 14.42 7.28 26.74
N ASP A 12 14.29 7.51 28.06
CA ASP A 12 15.22 6.98 29.08
C ASP A 12 14.84 5.55 29.50
N LEU A 13 13.62 5.08 29.16
CA LEU A 13 13.09 3.77 29.52
C LEU A 13 13.18 2.75 28.36
N GLY A 14 13.33 3.22 27.12
CA GLY A 14 13.36 2.38 25.94
C GLY A 14 14.74 2.32 25.26
N ARG A 15 14.99 1.23 24.54
CA ARG A 15 16.19 1.05 23.71
C ARG A 15 15.78 0.53 22.34
N ILE A 16 16.42 1.02 21.27
CA ILE A 16 16.32 0.41 19.96
C ILE A 16 17.11 -0.89 20.01
N ALA A 17 16.44 -2.03 19.89
CA ALA A 17 17.07 -3.35 19.91
C ALA A 17 17.46 -3.82 18.49
N THR A 18 16.60 -3.54 17.50
CA THR A 18 16.85 -3.87 16.09
C THR A 18 16.41 -2.72 15.21
N LEU A 19 17.06 -2.59 14.04
CA LEU A 19 16.68 -1.66 12.98
C LEU A 19 16.75 -2.41 11.66
N ILE A 20 15.71 -2.27 10.84
CA ILE A 20 15.57 -2.98 9.57
C ILE A 20 14.65 -2.22 8.62
N GLY A 21 15.00 -2.16 7.35
CA GLY A 21 14.20 -1.55 6.31
C GLY A 21 12.88 -2.29 6.04
N ARG A 22 11.88 -1.56 5.60
CA ARG A 22 10.53 -2.09 5.33
C ARG A 22 10.51 -3.14 4.21
N TYR A 23 11.49 -3.16 3.32
CA TYR A 23 11.66 -4.17 2.29
C TYR A 23 11.67 -5.60 2.85
N TYR A 24 12.20 -5.78 4.07
CA TYR A 24 12.24 -7.06 4.77
C TYR A 24 11.09 -7.22 5.76
N ALA A 25 10.88 -6.21 6.61
CA ALA A 25 9.95 -6.31 7.73
C ALA A 25 8.48 -6.08 7.35
N MET A 26 8.23 -5.52 6.17
CA MET A 26 6.90 -5.07 5.77
C MET A 26 6.55 -5.53 4.35
N ASP A 27 6.92 -6.77 4.00
CA ASP A 27 6.49 -7.41 2.77
C ASP A 27 4.96 -7.62 2.77
N ARG A 28 4.37 -7.73 1.60
CA ARG A 28 2.93 -8.01 1.40
C ARG A 28 2.65 -8.89 0.18
N ASP A 29 3.71 -9.43 -0.44
CA ASP A 29 3.67 -10.28 -1.63
C ASP A 29 4.06 -11.74 -1.32
N LYS A 30 3.95 -12.14 -0.02
CA LYS A 30 4.30 -13.48 0.48
C LYS A 30 5.73 -13.91 0.12
N ARG A 31 6.64 -12.95 0.17
CA ARG A 31 8.07 -13.19 0.00
C ARG A 31 8.68 -13.60 1.34
N TRP A 32 8.37 -14.83 1.76
CA TRP A 32 8.74 -15.34 3.07
C TRP A 32 10.24 -15.32 3.32
N GLU A 33 11.06 -15.36 2.28
CA GLU A 33 12.50 -15.18 2.38
C GLU A 33 12.90 -13.79 2.90
N ARG A 34 12.11 -12.75 2.62
CA ARG A 34 12.31 -11.40 3.17
C ARG A 34 11.82 -11.30 4.60
N VAL A 35 10.62 -11.82 4.86
CA VAL A 35 10.02 -11.85 6.20
C VAL A 35 10.89 -12.63 7.16
N LYS A 36 11.53 -13.72 6.71
CA LYS A 36 12.49 -14.51 7.49
C LYS A 36 13.67 -13.67 7.99
N ILE A 37 14.20 -12.79 7.16
CA ILE A 37 15.31 -11.92 7.55
C ILE A 37 14.88 -10.98 8.69
N ALA A 38 13.67 -10.44 8.64
CA ALA A 38 13.12 -9.62 9.71
C ALA A 38 12.81 -10.43 10.97
N TYR A 39 12.21 -11.62 10.81
CA TYR A 39 11.95 -12.56 11.89
C TYR A 39 13.25 -12.91 12.65
N ASP A 40 14.30 -13.24 11.92
CA ASP A 40 15.59 -13.61 12.49
C ASP A 40 16.22 -12.46 13.29
N ALA A 41 16.10 -11.24 12.82
CA ALA A 41 16.58 -10.08 13.56
C ALA A 41 15.81 -9.88 14.87
N LEU A 42 14.49 -10.04 14.84
CA LEU A 42 13.60 -9.79 15.98
C LEU A 42 13.63 -10.91 17.02
N VAL A 43 13.71 -12.16 16.56
CA VAL A 43 13.55 -13.36 17.42
C VAL A 43 14.90 -14.01 17.74
N ASN A 44 15.80 -14.11 16.75
CA ASN A 44 17.07 -14.84 16.85
C ASN A 44 18.27 -13.92 17.05
N GLY A 45 18.09 -12.58 16.95
CA GLY A 45 19.18 -11.62 17.08
C GLY A 45 20.21 -11.73 15.95
N ILE A 46 19.78 -12.13 14.75
CA ILE A 46 20.64 -12.29 13.56
C ILE A 46 20.59 -11.02 12.74
N GLY A 47 21.73 -10.38 12.58
CA GLY A 47 21.92 -9.13 11.84
C GLY A 47 23.32 -8.58 12.04
N GLU A 48 23.62 -7.49 11.38
CA GLU A 48 24.88 -6.77 11.62
C GLU A 48 24.85 -6.17 13.03
N ARG A 49 25.91 -6.36 13.79
CA ARG A 49 25.98 -5.95 15.20
C ARG A 49 26.49 -4.53 15.33
N SER A 50 25.79 -3.69 16.09
CA SER A 50 26.24 -2.33 16.42
C SER A 50 25.85 -1.97 17.86
N SER A 51 26.69 -1.22 18.55
CA SER A 51 26.37 -0.60 19.83
C SER A 51 25.69 0.77 19.65
N ASP A 52 25.87 1.41 18.50
CA ASP A 52 25.25 2.69 18.11
C ASP A 52 24.42 2.54 16.82
N MET A 53 23.12 2.71 16.95
CA MET A 53 22.20 2.52 15.83
C MET A 53 22.19 3.71 14.86
N VAL A 54 22.62 4.90 15.31
CA VAL A 54 22.75 6.07 14.42
C VAL A 54 23.94 5.90 13.51
N GLU A 55 25.10 5.48 14.07
CA GLU A 55 26.30 5.14 13.29
C GLU A 55 26.02 4.01 12.29
N ALA A 56 25.25 2.99 12.71
CA ALA A 56 24.85 1.89 11.83
C ALA A 56 24.05 2.37 10.60
N VAL A 57 23.09 3.29 10.80
CA VAL A 57 22.32 3.88 9.69
C VAL A 57 23.23 4.70 8.78
N GLN A 58 24.12 5.55 9.36
CA GLN A 58 25.03 6.35 8.56
C GLN A 58 25.96 5.48 7.70
N LYS A 59 26.49 4.40 8.27
CA LYS A 59 27.29 3.42 7.53
C LYS A 59 26.52 2.82 6.35
N SER A 60 25.26 2.43 6.57
CA SER A 60 24.40 1.92 5.50
C SER A 60 24.24 2.94 4.37
N TYR A 61 24.03 4.22 4.71
CA TYR A 61 23.92 5.30 3.73
C TYR A 61 25.23 5.53 2.96
N ASP A 62 26.34 5.48 3.64
CA ASP A 62 27.68 5.61 3.03
C ASP A 62 27.96 4.45 2.04
N GLU A 63 27.36 3.28 2.27
CA GLU A 63 27.39 2.11 1.39
C GLU A 63 26.33 2.19 0.26
N GLY A 64 25.54 3.27 0.19
CA GLY A 64 24.49 3.48 -0.82
C GLY A 64 23.20 2.71 -0.55
N VAL A 65 23.02 2.14 0.64
CA VAL A 65 21.80 1.43 1.05
C VAL A 65 21.00 2.30 2.01
N THR A 66 19.88 2.84 1.53
CA THR A 66 19.08 3.82 2.28
C THR A 66 17.72 3.25 2.72
N ASP A 67 17.17 3.82 3.76
CA ASP A 67 15.80 3.70 4.29
C ASP A 67 15.12 2.34 4.10
N GLU A 68 14.37 2.19 3.01
CA GLU A 68 13.56 1.02 2.71
C GLU A 68 14.37 -0.28 2.66
N PHE A 69 15.61 -0.20 2.19
CA PHE A 69 16.47 -1.35 1.91
C PHE A 69 17.52 -1.63 2.98
N ILE A 70 17.53 -0.88 4.10
CA ILE A 70 18.48 -1.08 5.19
C ILE A 70 18.42 -2.53 5.67
N LYS A 71 19.57 -3.21 5.64
CA LYS A 71 19.72 -4.57 6.16
C LYS A 71 19.59 -4.59 7.68
N PRO A 72 19.26 -5.76 8.28
CA PRO A 72 19.07 -5.81 9.73
C PRO A 72 20.31 -5.44 10.52
N PHE A 73 20.18 -4.49 11.42
CA PHE A 73 21.11 -4.21 12.49
C PHE A 73 20.56 -4.68 13.82
N VAL A 74 21.38 -5.34 14.62
CA VAL A 74 21.06 -5.79 15.97
C VAL A 74 21.95 -5.06 16.96
N ARG A 75 21.32 -4.32 17.87
CA ARG A 75 22.05 -3.61 18.90
C ARG A 75 22.60 -4.57 19.94
N ILE A 76 23.87 -4.39 20.28
CA ILE A 76 24.58 -5.18 21.29
C ILE A 76 24.93 -4.33 22.51
N ASP A 77 25.04 -5.01 23.66
CA ASP A 77 25.55 -4.47 24.91
C ASP A 77 27.10 -4.49 24.96
N GLU A 78 27.66 -4.12 26.10
CA GLU A 78 29.10 -4.11 26.35
C GLU A 78 29.75 -5.51 26.25
N ASN A 79 28.94 -6.58 26.41
CA ASN A 79 29.38 -7.98 26.30
C ASN A 79 29.19 -8.55 24.88
N GLY A 80 28.76 -7.72 23.93
CA GLY A 80 28.46 -8.14 22.57
C GLY A 80 27.20 -8.97 22.41
N GLN A 81 26.29 -8.95 23.42
CA GLN A 81 25.00 -9.66 23.36
C GLN A 81 23.89 -8.72 22.88
N PRO A 82 22.90 -9.25 22.10
CA PRO A 82 21.74 -8.48 21.72
C PRO A 82 21.00 -7.90 22.93
N VAL A 83 20.69 -6.60 22.90
CA VAL A 83 20.04 -5.90 24.02
C VAL A 83 18.57 -6.24 24.19
N GLY A 84 17.94 -6.83 23.17
CA GLY A 84 16.55 -7.27 23.23
C GLY A 84 16.19 -8.12 22.02
N MET A 85 15.36 -9.14 22.26
CA MET A 85 14.76 -10.03 21.27
C MET A 85 13.37 -10.39 21.74
N ILE A 86 12.46 -10.67 20.82
CA ILE A 86 11.12 -11.15 21.18
C ILE A 86 11.21 -12.55 21.76
N ARG A 87 10.60 -12.78 22.92
CA ARG A 87 10.59 -14.05 23.65
C ARG A 87 9.16 -14.50 23.93
N PRO A 88 8.93 -15.79 24.15
CA PRO A 88 7.63 -16.27 24.61
C PRO A 88 7.15 -15.52 25.85
N ASN A 89 5.85 -15.16 25.85
CA ASN A 89 5.16 -14.39 26.87
C ASN A 89 5.51 -12.89 26.94
N ASP A 90 6.26 -12.38 25.97
CA ASP A 90 6.47 -10.92 25.85
C ASP A 90 5.18 -10.21 25.41
N VAL A 91 5.11 -8.93 25.78
CA VAL A 91 4.13 -7.99 25.23
C VAL A 91 4.72 -7.36 23.98
N VAL A 92 4.05 -7.53 22.85
CA VAL A 92 4.43 -6.92 21.57
C VAL A 92 3.36 -5.93 21.16
N ILE A 93 3.73 -4.69 20.90
CA ILE A 93 2.87 -3.68 20.31
C ILE A 93 3.37 -3.42 18.89
N PHE A 94 2.59 -3.89 17.88
CA PHE A 94 2.91 -3.59 16.50
C PHE A 94 2.33 -2.22 16.14
N PHE A 95 3.17 -1.20 16.22
CA PHE A 95 2.80 0.21 16.06
C PHE A 95 2.63 0.58 14.58
N ASN A 96 1.65 -0.06 13.91
CA ASN A 96 1.32 0.20 12.52
C ASN A 96 -0.20 0.29 12.33
N TYR A 97 -0.70 1.45 11.90
CA TYR A 97 -2.13 1.65 11.65
C TYR A 97 -2.58 1.01 10.34
N ARG A 98 -1.70 0.95 9.36
CA ARG A 98 -1.97 0.36 8.06
C ARG A 98 -1.80 -1.15 8.14
N ASN A 99 -2.80 -1.91 7.67
CA ASN A 99 -2.86 -3.36 7.88
C ASN A 99 -2.12 -4.20 6.83
N ASP A 100 -2.06 -3.74 5.56
CA ASP A 100 -1.54 -4.53 4.44
C ASP A 100 -0.11 -5.06 4.66
N ARG A 101 0.81 -4.20 5.13
CA ARG A 101 2.21 -4.54 5.37
C ARG A 101 2.51 -5.11 6.76
N ALA A 102 1.52 -5.11 7.66
CA ALA A 102 1.67 -5.68 9.00
C ALA A 102 1.27 -7.16 9.07
N LYS A 103 0.56 -7.67 8.06
CA LYS A 103 -0.02 -9.02 8.06
C LYS A 103 1.04 -10.12 8.17
N GLU A 104 2.03 -10.12 7.30
CA GLU A 104 2.95 -11.25 7.15
C GLU A 104 3.83 -11.47 8.38
N LEU A 105 4.39 -10.40 8.94
CA LEU A 105 5.15 -10.51 10.18
C LEU A 105 4.25 -10.94 11.36
N THR A 106 2.99 -10.48 11.41
CA THR A 106 2.02 -10.94 12.41
C THR A 106 1.71 -12.43 12.24
N VAL A 107 1.57 -12.92 11.00
CA VAL A 107 1.33 -14.34 10.71
C VAL A 107 2.43 -15.20 11.31
N VAL A 108 3.69 -14.93 10.98
CA VAL A 108 4.82 -15.78 11.41
C VAL A 108 5.13 -15.68 12.89
N LEU A 109 4.71 -14.61 13.57
CA LEU A 109 4.91 -14.45 15.01
C LEU A 109 3.77 -15.09 15.83
N THR A 110 2.53 -15.17 15.29
CA THR A 110 1.36 -15.47 16.11
C THR A 110 0.32 -16.41 15.49
N GLN A 111 0.26 -16.60 14.17
CA GLN A 111 -0.85 -17.30 13.52
C GLN A 111 -0.47 -18.62 12.89
N GLU A 112 0.65 -18.72 12.22
CA GLU A 112 1.02 -19.90 11.43
C GLU A 112 2.50 -20.23 11.55
N ASP A 113 2.79 -21.47 11.96
CA ASP A 113 4.14 -22.03 11.94
C ASP A 113 4.60 -22.30 10.50
N MET A 114 5.78 -21.83 10.16
CA MET A 114 6.42 -22.08 8.87
C MET A 114 7.78 -22.76 9.05
N PRO A 115 7.79 -24.03 9.47
CA PRO A 115 9.05 -24.74 9.79
C PRO A 115 9.96 -24.93 8.58
N ALA A 116 9.40 -25.02 7.37
CA ALA A 116 10.18 -25.09 6.14
C ALA A 116 11.01 -23.83 5.91
N GLU A 117 10.51 -22.68 6.38
CA GLU A 117 11.18 -21.37 6.32
C GLU A 117 11.95 -21.06 7.63
N GLY A 118 11.91 -21.96 8.62
CA GLY A 118 12.55 -21.77 9.91
C GLY A 118 11.92 -20.67 10.77
N MET A 119 10.61 -20.42 10.62
CA MET A 119 9.84 -19.47 11.42
C MET A 119 8.79 -20.22 12.23
N HIS A 120 8.66 -19.84 13.52
CA HIS A 120 7.72 -20.45 14.45
C HIS A 120 6.95 -19.40 15.21
N THR A 121 5.67 -19.62 15.40
CA THR A 121 4.84 -18.82 16.29
C THR A 121 5.26 -18.99 17.74
N MET A 122 4.94 -18.01 18.55
CA MET A 122 5.18 -18.09 20.00
C MET A 122 4.03 -17.46 20.78
N PRO A 123 3.80 -17.89 22.03
CA PRO A 123 2.78 -17.27 22.87
C PRO A 123 3.22 -15.83 23.21
N LEU A 124 2.49 -14.86 22.67
CA LEU A 124 2.74 -13.42 22.87
C LEU A 124 1.45 -12.73 23.33
N TYR A 125 1.60 -11.71 24.17
CA TYR A 125 0.55 -10.73 24.33
C TYR A 125 0.69 -9.71 23.20
N TYR A 126 0.08 -10.00 22.04
CA TYR A 126 0.30 -9.28 20.80
C TYR A 126 -0.80 -8.24 20.57
N CYS A 127 -0.40 -6.97 20.53
CA CYS A 127 -1.28 -5.83 20.31
C CYS A 127 -1.08 -5.27 18.90
N CYS A 128 -2.15 -5.27 18.12
CA CYS A 128 -2.22 -4.57 16.83
C CYS A 128 -2.83 -3.18 17.03
N MET A 129 -2.33 -2.18 16.33
CA MET A 129 -2.97 -0.86 16.35
C MET A 129 -4.38 -0.90 15.78
N THR A 130 -4.58 -1.69 14.71
CA THR A 130 -5.89 -1.89 14.05
C THR A 130 -6.05 -3.37 13.69
N PRO A 131 -7.26 -3.85 13.36
CA PRO A 131 -7.44 -5.21 12.83
C PRO A 131 -6.65 -5.38 11.54
N TYR A 132 -5.65 -6.28 11.53
CA TYR A 132 -4.83 -6.52 10.33
C TYR A 132 -5.46 -7.53 9.40
N ASP A 133 -6.12 -8.54 9.93
CA ASP A 133 -6.93 -9.50 9.17
C ASP A 133 -8.07 -10.01 10.04
N ALA A 134 -9.28 -10.13 9.48
CA ALA A 134 -10.45 -10.64 10.19
C ALA A 134 -10.33 -12.13 10.59
N LYS A 135 -9.38 -12.85 9.97
CA LYS A 135 -9.12 -14.28 10.28
C LYS A 135 -8.14 -14.49 11.43
N PHE A 136 -7.43 -13.45 11.84
CA PHE A 136 -6.45 -13.55 12.91
C PHE A 136 -7.13 -13.77 14.26
N THR A 137 -6.56 -14.63 15.07
CA THR A 137 -7.09 -14.99 16.39
C THR A 137 -6.07 -14.74 17.48
N GLY A 138 -6.53 -14.57 18.75
CA GLY A 138 -5.66 -14.39 19.89
C GLY A 138 -4.90 -13.08 19.96
N LEU A 139 -5.30 -12.08 19.18
CA LEU A 139 -4.68 -10.76 19.13
C LEU A 139 -5.50 -9.73 19.90
N HIS A 140 -4.80 -8.70 20.40
CA HIS A 140 -5.43 -7.54 21.03
C HIS A 140 -5.44 -6.37 20.07
N ILE A 141 -6.60 -5.77 19.84
CA ILE A 141 -6.77 -4.62 18.96
C ILE A 141 -6.88 -3.36 19.82
N LEU A 142 -6.02 -2.37 19.59
CA LEU A 142 -6.03 -1.12 20.35
C LEU A 142 -7.08 -0.13 19.83
N PHE A 143 -7.22 -0.05 18.51
CA PHE A 143 -8.19 0.81 17.84
C PHE A 143 -9.00 -0.02 16.85
N ASP A 144 -10.24 -0.23 17.15
CA ASP A 144 -11.13 -0.89 16.22
C ASP A 144 -11.45 0.04 15.05
N LYS A 145 -11.56 -0.52 13.86
CA LYS A 145 -11.95 0.23 12.67
C LYS A 145 -13.46 0.18 12.51
N GLU A 146 -14.09 1.32 12.60
CA GLU A 146 -15.43 1.47 12.05
C GLU A 146 -15.33 1.42 10.52
N ASN A 147 -16.11 0.55 9.89
CA ASN A 147 -16.23 0.54 8.44
C ASN A 147 -16.87 1.85 7.99
N VAL A 148 -16.31 2.46 6.96
CA VAL A 148 -16.91 3.65 6.35
C VAL A 148 -18.15 3.23 5.57
N PRO A 149 -19.36 3.69 5.96
CA PRO A 149 -20.59 3.33 5.27
C PRO A 149 -20.69 4.06 3.93
N ASN A 150 -21.51 3.50 3.04
CA ASN A 150 -21.79 4.06 1.72
C ASN A 150 -20.55 4.44 0.91
N THR A 151 -19.48 3.60 0.99
CA THR A 151 -18.40 3.69 0.01
C THR A 151 -18.97 3.51 -1.39
N ILE A 152 -18.27 3.98 -2.42
CA ILE A 152 -18.73 3.84 -3.81
C ILE A 152 -19.08 2.39 -4.15
N GLY A 153 -18.29 1.42 -3.66
CA GLY A 153 -18.54 -0.01 -3.88
C GLY A 153 -19.84 -0.50 -3.21
N GLU A 154 -20.05 -0.12 -1.95
CA GLU A 154 -21.26 -0.46 -1.21
C GLU A 154 -22.49 0.18 -1.85
N TYR A 155 -22.40 1.45 -2.24
CA TYR A 155 -23.50 2.19 -2.82
C TYR A 155 -23.92 1.64 -4.18
N VAL A 156 -22.97 1.37 -5.07
CA VAL A 156 -23.20 0.73 -6.37
C VAL A 156 -23.85 -0.65 -6.19
N SER A 157 -23.39 -1.43 -5.22
CA SER A 157 -23.97 -2.74 -4.87
C SER A 157 -25.43 -2.62 -4.39
N LYS A 158 -25.72 -1.67 -3.48
CA LYS A 158 -27.09 -1.42 -2.99
C LYS A 158 -28.07 -1.08 -4.11
N LEU A 159 -27.59 -0.49 -5.19
CA LEU A 159 -28.40 -0.19 -6.39
C LEU A 159 -28.53 -1.39 -7.35
N GLY A 160 -27.95 -2.56 -7.00
CA GLY A 160 -27.98 -3.76 -7.84
C GLY A 160 -27.09 -3.68 -9.08
N LEU A 161 -26.14 -2.72 -9.12
CA LEU A 161 -25.20 -2.53 -10.22
C LEU A 161 -23.98 -3.44 -10.05
N ARG A 162 -23.36 -3.80 -11.17
CA ARG A 162 -22.18 -4.67 -11.21
C ARG A 162 -20.91 -3.87 -11.26
N GLN A 163 -19.90 -4.35 -10.54
CA GLN A 163 -18.63 -3.65 -10.44
C GLN A 163 -17.43 -4.59 -10.55
N LEU A 164 -16.33 -4.06 -11.10
CA LEU A 164 -15.05 -4.75 -11.23
C LEU A 164 -13.94 -3.98 -10.51
N ARG A 165 -13.09 -4.71 -9.76
CA ARG A 165 -11.83 -4.23 -9.20
C ARG A 165 -10.69 -4.95 -9.90
N ILE A 166 -9.70 -4.21 -10.38
CA ILE A 166 -8.54 -4.80 -11.05
C ILE A 166 -7.26 -4.06 -10.71
N ALA A 167 -6.25 -4.79 -10.27
CA ALA A 167 -4.90 -4.30 -10.05
C ALA A 167 -3.92 -5.47 -10.01
N GLU A 168 -2.63 -5.15 -10.05
CA GLU A 168 -1.60 -6.09 -9.68
C GLU A 168 -1.41 -6.14 -8.15
N THR A 169 -0.71 -7.19 -7.63
CA THR A 169 -0.58 -7.51 -6.19
C THR A 169 -0.29 -6.29 -5.33
N GLU A 170 0.67 -5.45 -5.73
CA GLU A 170 1.13 -4.30 -4.95
C GLU A 170 0.04 -3.25 -4.69
N LYS A 171 -0.96 -3.17 -5.54
CA LYS A 171 -2.05 -2.20 -5.43
C LYS A 171 -3.45 -2.83 -5.33
N TYR A 172 -3.52 -4.16 -5.19
CA TYR A 172 -4.80 -4.85 -5.10
C TYR A 172 -5.63 -4.42 -3.88
N ALA A 173 -5.00 -4.30 -2.72
CA ALA A 173 -5.66 -3.83 -1.51
C ALA A 173 -6.22 -2.40 -1.65
N HIS A 174 -5.60 -1.56 -2.50
CA HIS A 174 -6.04 -0.18 -2.70
C HIS A 174 -7.38 -0.10 -3.43
N VAL A 175 -7.60 -0.96 -4.43
CA VAL A 175 -8.87 -1.02 -5.18
C VAL A 175 -9.92 -1.95 -4.56
N THR A 176 -9.57 -2.70 -3.51
CA THR A 176 -10.47 -3.62 -2.79
C THR A 176 -10.68 -3.16 -1.35
N PHE A 177 -9.87 -3.65 -0.42
CA PHE A 177 -10.02 -3.42 1.01
C PHE A 177 -10.14 -1.92 1.38
N PHE A 178 -9.20 -1.08 0.90
CA PHE A 178 -9.21 0.34 1.26
C PHE A 178 -10.36 1.09 0.59
N LEU A 179 -10.62 0.84 -0.69
CA LEU A 179 -11.73 1.47 -1.41
C LEU A 179 -13.09 1.05 -0.84
N ASN A 180 -13.18 -0.16 -0.26
CA ASN A 180 -14.36 -0.68 0.40
C ASN A 180 -14.46 -0.27 1.89
N GLY A 181 -13.68 0.73 2.31
CA GLY A 181 -13.76 1.30 3.66
C GLY A 181 -13.24 0.39 4.78
N GLY A 182 -12.38 -0.58 4.44
CA GLY A 182 -11.82 -1.54 5.38
C GLY A 182 -12.50 -2.91 5.37
N ARG A 183 -13.42 -3.15 4.43
CA ARG A 183 -14.10 -4.43 4.27
C ARG A 183 -13.30 -5.35 3.34
N GLU A 184 -12.96 -6.55 3.83
CA GLU A 184 -12.29 -7.61 3.04
C GLU A 184 -13.24 -8.33 2.08
N ALA A 185 -14.46 -8.64 2.54
CA ALA A 185 -15.43 -9.35 1.73
C ALA A 185 -15.96 -8.49 0.58
N GLU A 186 -16.15 -9.12 -0.57
CA GLU A 186 -16.78 -8.51 -1.73
C GLU A 186 -18.20 -8.03 -1.41
N PHE A 187 -18.61 -6.96 -2.06
CA PHE A 187 -20.03 -6.58 -2.10
C PHE A 187 -20.78 -7.43 -3.14
N GLU A 188 -22.08 -7.50 -3.03
CA GLU A 188 -22.89 -8.15 -4.05
C GLU A 188 -22.68 -7.47 -5.41
N GLY A 189 -22.45 -8.25 -6.46
CA GLY A 189 -22.13 -7.73 -7.79
C GLY A 189 -20.68 -7.23 -7.98
N GLU A 190 -19.82 -7.33 -6.94
CA GLU A 190 -18.39 -7.02 -7.04
C GLU A 190 -17.62 -8.25 -7.55
N GLU A 191 -16.84 -8.06 -8.60
CA GLU A 191 -15.87 -9.04 -9.10
C GLU A 191 -14.46 -8.45 -9.02
N ARG A 192 -13.46 -9.33 -8.87
CA ARG A 192 -12.07 -8.93 -8.67
C ARG A 192 -11.13 -9.68 -9.62
N ILE A 193 -10.22 -8.94 -10.25
CA ILE A 193 -9.13 -9.50 -11.03
C ILE A 193 -7.81 -9.08 -10.37
N LEU A 194 -7.12 -10.06 -9.82
CA LEU A 194 -5.75 -9.91 -9.32
C LEU A 194 -4.77 -10.38 -10.39
N VAL A 195 -3.79 -9.54 -10.71
CA VAL A 195 -2.63 -9.87 -11.53
C VAL A 195 -1.42 -9.95 -10.62
N ALA A 196 -0.61 -11.01 -10.72
CA ALA A 196 0.59 -11.12 -9.92
C ALA A 196 1.62 -10.05 -10.32
N SER A 197 2.18 -9.32 -9.36
CA SER A 197 3.33 -8.46 -9.62
C SER A 197 4.57 -9.27 -9.96
N PRO A 198 5.50 -8.75 -10.78
CA PRO A 198 6.71 -9.47 -11.17
C PRO A 198 7.60 -9.73 -9.95
N LYS A 199 8.15 -10.96 -9.86
CA LYS A 199 9.04 -11.38 -8.77
C LYS A 199 10.48 -10.94 -9.02
N VAL A 200 10.72 -9.64 -9.04
CA VAL A 200 12.05 -9.03 -9.14
C VAL A 200 12.51 -8.51 -7.77
N ALA A 201 13.80 -8.26 -7.63
CA ALA A 201 14.33 -7.72 -6.37
C ALA A 201 13.77 -6.31 -6.09
N THR A 202 13.84 -5.45 -7.10
CA THR A 202 13.29 -4.09 -7.10
C THR A 202 12.65 -3.81 -8.46
N TYR A 203 11.65 -2.95 -8.53
CA TYR A 203 10.87 -2.73 -9.74
C TYR A 203 11.55 -1.86 -10.81
N ASP A 204 12.70 -1.27 -10.52
CA ASP A 204 13.57 -0.67 -11.55
C ASP A 204 14.14 -1.70 -12.52
N LEU A 205 14.21 -2.97 -12.12
CA LEU A 205 14.64 -4.08 -12.98
C LEU A 205 13.55 -4.49 -13.98
N GLN A 206 12.29 -4.17 -13.71
CA GLN A 206 11.15 -4.42 -14.60
C GLN A 206 10.11 -3.29 -14.46
N PRO A 207 10.39 -2.09 -15.00
CA PRO A 207 9.57 -0.90 -14.79
C PRO A 207 8.14 -0.98 -15.33
N GLU A 208 7.90 -1.78 -16.36
CA GLU A 208 6.56 -2.06 -16.90
C GLU A 208 5.69 -2.86 -15.92
N MET A 209 6.31 -3.52 -14.94
CA MET A 209 5.64 -4.37 -13.96
C MET A 209 4.62 -5.30 -14.65
N SER A 210 3.39 -5.40 -14.13
CA SER A 210 2.32 -6.18 -14.74
C SER A 210 1.26 -5.31 -15.44
N ALA A 211 1.56 -4.02 -15.67
CA ALA A 211 0.60 -3.10 -16.30
C ALA A 211 0.08 -3.57 -17.66
N PRO A 212 0.90 -4.16 -18.58
CA PRO A 212 0.41 -4.68 -19.85
C PRO A 212 -0.65 -5.79 -19.67
N GLU A 213 -0.42 -6.75 -18.77
CA GLU A 213 -1.38 -7.83 -18.48
C GLU A 213 -2.66 -7.29 -17.84
N VAL A 214 -2.54 -6.33 -16.92
CA VAL A 214 -3.69 -5.65 -16.31
C VAL A 214 -4.52 -4.96 -17.38
N ALA A 215 -3.88 -4.23 -18.29
CA ALA A 215 -4.57 -3.54 -19.39
C ALA A 215 -5.26 -4.51 -20.34
N ASP A 216 -4.63 -5.67 -20.67
CA ASP A 216 -5.19 -6.69 -21.53
C ASP A 216 -6.44 -7.31 -20.92
N LYS A 217 -6.38 -7.68 -19.64
CA LYS A 217 -7.52 -8.26 -18.91
C LYS A 217 -8.66 -7.25 -18.77
N LEU A 218 -8.35 -5.99 -18.52
CA LEU A 218 -9.39 -4.96 -18.45
C LEU A 218 -10.02 -4.70 -19.81
N ALA A 219 -9.24 -4.61 -20.88
CA ALA A 219 -9.78 -4.42 -22.22
C ALA A 219 -10.73 -5.58 -22.63
N ALA A 220 -10.40 -6.81 -22.25
CA ALA A 220 -11.29 -7.96 -22.44
C ALA A 220 -12.59 -7.82 -21.62
N ALA A 221 -12.51 -7.48 -20.34
CA ALA A 221 -13.64 -7.28 -19.45
C ALA A 221 -14.57 -6.14 -19.93
N LEU A 222 -14.01 -5.05 -20.45
CA LEU A 222 -14.77 -3.95 -21.05
C LEU A 222 -15.58 -4.42 -22.27
N GLY A 223 -15.01 -5.34 -23.08
CA GLY A 223 -15.68 -5.95 -24.23
C GLY A 223 -16.90 -6.78 -23.87
N GLU A 224 -16.96 -7.33 -22.67
CA GLU A 224 -18.12 -8.09 -22.15
C GLU A 224 -19.34 -7.19 -21.85
N ARG A 225 -19.12 -5.89 -21.61
CA ARG A 225 -20.15 -4.89 -21.23
C ARG A 225 -20.99 -5.33 -20.01
N LYS A 226 -20.34 -6.01 -19.09
CA LYS A 226 -20.97 -6.66 -17.94
C LYS A 226 -21.04 -5.75 -16.71
N PHE A 227 -20.14 -4.78 -16.60
CA PHE A 227 -19.97 -3.96 -15.42
C PHE A 227 -20.47 -2.54 -15.64
N ASP A 228 -21.07 -1.96 -14.61
CA ASP A 228 -21.51 -0.57 -14.58
C ASP A 228 -20.44 0.36 -14.01
N PHE A 229 -19.60 -0.16 -13.09
CA PHE A 229 -18.50 0.55 -12.48
C PHE A 229 -17.22 -0.31 -12.48
N ILE A 230 -16.11 0.29 -12.84
CA ILE A 230 -14.81 -0.38 -12.84
C ILE A 230 -13.77 0.51 -12.13
N CYS A 231 -13.01 -0.07 -11.21
CA CYS A 231 -11.87 0.60 -10.59
C CYS A 231 -10.58 -0.17 -10.92
N LEU A 232 -9.68 0.52 -11.61
CA LEU A 232 -8.35 0.04 -11.99
C LEU A 232 -7.28 0.84 -11.24
N ASN A 233 -6.19 0.19 -10.84
CA ASN A 233 -4.95 0.85 -10.45
C ASN A 233 -3.76 0.28 -11.21
N PHE A 234 -2.92 1.17 -11.75
CA PHE A 234 -1.58 0.87 -12.25
C PHE A 234 -0.55 1.23 -11.19
N ALA A 235 0.25 0.26 -10.75
CA ALA A 235 1.16 0.40 -9.62
C ALA A 235 2.47 1.15 -9.95
N ASN A 236 2.80 1.24 -11.24
CA ASN A 236 4.14 1.55 -11.72
C ASN A 236 4.69 2.90 -11.22
N GLY A 237 3.91 3.98 -11.30
CA GLY A 237 4.36 5.32 -10.93
C GLY A 237 4.85 5.40 -9.49
N ASP A 238 4.13 4.75 -8.58
CA ASP A 238 4.49 4.68 -7.16
C ASP A 238 5.61 3.67 -6.91
N MET A 239 5.42 2.42 -7.34
CA MET A 239 6.34 1.33 -6.98
C MET A 239 7.74 1.50 -7.59
N VAL A 240 7.85 1.94 -8.83
CA VAL A 240 9.13 2.26 -9.46
C VAL A 240 9.67 3.61 -8.94
N GLY A 241 8.80 4.56 -8.63
CA GLY A 241 9.16 5.83 -8.01
C GLY A 241 9.93 5.63 -6.70
N HIS A 242 9.52 4.69 -5.86
CA HIS A 242 10.20 4.35 -4.61
C HIS A 242 11.64 3.85 -4.78
N THR A 243 12.04 3.41 -5.97
CA THR A 243 13.42 2.97 -6.24
C THR A 243 14.40 4.15 -6.41
N GLY A 244 13.91 5.34 -6.74
CA GLY A 244 14.72 6.51 -7.01
C GLY A 244 15.55 6.43 -8.31
N VAL A 245 15.35 5.39 -9.14
CA VAL A 245 16.08 5.20 -10.40
C VAL A 245 15.36 5.94 -11.53
N TYR A 246 15.78 7.16 -11.82
CA TYR A 246 15.11 8.07 -12.76
C TYR A 246 14.78 7.45 -14.12
N GLU A 247 15.75 6.77 -14.75
CA GLU A 247 15.54 6.12 -16.05
C GLU A 247 14.48 5.00 -16.01
N ALA A 248 14.39 4.30 -14.89
CA ALA A 248 13.35 3.29 -14.68
C ALA A 248 11.98 3.94 -14.49
N ILE A 249 11.91 5.06 -13.75
CA ILE A 249 10.68 5.83 -13.55
C ILE A 249 10.13 6.33 -14.89
N VAL A 250 10.99 6.86 -15.77
CA VAL A 250 10.59 7.28 -17.11
C VAL A 250 10.03 6.12 -17.94
N LYS A 251 10.65 4.94 -17.86
CA LYS A 251 10.15 3.73 -18.53
C LYS A 251 8.80 3.28 -17.97
N ALA A 252 8.64 3.32 -16.65
CA ALA A 252 7.40 2.98 -15.97
C ALA A 252 6.24 3.88 -16.41
N VAL A 253 6.44 5.19 -16.43
CA VAL A 253 5.42 6.15 -16.88
C VAL A 253 5.06 5.94 -18.34
N LYS A 254 6.04 5.70 -19.23
CA LYS A 254 5.77 5.38 -20.64
C LYS A 254 4.98 4.09 -20.82
N ALA A 255 5.27 3.06 -20.01
CA ALA A 255 4.52 1.80 -20.07
C ALA A 255 3.06 2.02 -19.65
N VAL A 256 2.83 2.79 -18.56
CA VAL A 256 1.47 3.15 -18.12
C VAL A 256 0.75 3.98 -19.16
N ASP A 257 1.38 4.95 -19.81
CA ASP A 257 0.77 5.76 -20.88
C ASP A 257 0.25 4.89 -22.01
N GLY A 258 1.04 3.93 -22.48
CA GLY A 258 0.60 2.96 -23.50
C GLY A 258 -0.56 2.06 -23.03
N CYS A 259 -0.53 1.63 -21.77
CA CYS A 259 -1.61 0.83 -21.17
C CYS A 259 -2.90 1.65 -21.01
N VAL A 260 -2.80 2.90 -20.57
CA VAL A 260 -3.93 3.83 -20.46
C VAL A 260 -4.55 4.07 -21.83
N ALA A 261 -3.75 4.32 -22.85
CA ALA A 261 -4.26 4.50 -24.22
C ALA A 261 -5.12 3.30 -24.65
N LYS A 262 -4.62 2.07 -24.47
CA LYS A 262 -5.35 0.83 -24.76
C LYS A 262 -6.67 0.71 -24.00
N VAL A 263 -6.64 0.98 -22.68
CA VAL A 263 -7.84 0.92 -21.83
C VAL A 263 -8.87 1.97 -22.25
N VAL A 264 -8.45 3.19 -22.51
CA VAL A 264 -9.33 4.28 -22.95
C VAL A 264 -9.99 3.97 -24.30
N GLU A 265 -9.22 3.43 -25.25
CA GLU A 265 -9.77 2.99 -26.55
C GLU A 265 -10.82 1.89 -26.37
N ALA A 266 -10.51 0.87 -25.57
CA ALA A 266 -11.45 -0.21 -25.28
C ALA A 266 -12.71 0.30 -24.55
N ALA A 267 -12.54 1.21 -23.58
CA ALA A 267 -13.65 1.83 -22.85
C ALA A 267 -14.59 2.60 -23.80
N LYS A 268 -14.04 3.49 -24.63
CA LYS A 268 -14.81 4.24 -25.62
C LYS A 268 -15.55 3.33 -26.62
N ALA A 269 -14.87 2.32 -27.13
CA ALA A 269 -15.46 1.36 -28.09
C ALA A 269 -16.63 0.57 -27.49
N ASN A 270 -16.69 0.46 -26.16
CA ASN A 270 -17.73 -0.28 -25.44
C ASN A 270 -18.73 0.60 -24.68
N GLY A 271 -18.67 1.92 -24.87
CA GLY A 271 -19.64 2.87 -24.31
C GLY A 271 -19.39 3.26 -22.86
N TYR A 272 -18.18 3.06 -22.35
CA TYR A 272 -17.76 3.53 -21.04
C TYR A 272 -17.17 4.95 -21.09
N GLU A 273 -17.39 5.70 -20.05
CA GLU A 273 -16.69 6.95 -19.76
C GLU A 273 -15.52 6.67 -18.81
N VAL A 274 -14.48 7.48 -18.88
CA VAL A 274 -13.27 7.26 -18.08
C VAL A 274 -12.96 8.48 -17.22
N VAL A 275 -12.74 8.27 -15.93
CA VAL A 275 -12.14 9.23 -15.01
C VAL A 275 -10.75 8.70 -14.64
N MET A 276 -9.72 9.44 -14.96
CA MET A 276 -8.33 9.10 -14.67
C MET A 276 -7.77 10.10 -13.66
N ILE A 277 -7.17 9.57 -12.59
CA ILE A 277 -6.54 10.33 -11.51
C ILE A 277 -5.24 9.66 -11.07
N ALA A 278 -4.50 10.32 -10.18
CA ALA A 278 -3.57 9.67 -9.27
C ALA A 278 -4.04 9.92 -7.83
N ASP A 279 -3.72 9.01 -6.91
CA ASP A 279 -4.05 9.14 -5.48
C ASP A 279 -3.07 10.02 -4.72
N HIS A 280 -1.82 10.11 -5.19
CA HIS A 280 -0.74 10.97 -4.70
C HIS A 280 0.34 11.11 -5.77
N GLY A 281 1.27 12.03 -5.58
CA GLY A 281 2.48 12.15 -6.38
C GLY A 281 3.60 11.25 -5.85
N ASN A 282 4.48 10.81 -6.76
CA ASN A 282 5.74 10.10 -6.49
C ASN A 282 6.68 10.28 -7.70
N ALA A 283 6.38 9.64 -8.83
CA ALA A 283 7.16 9.71 -10.06
C ALA A 283 7.29 11.14 -10.65
N ASP A 284 6.40 12.04 -10.28
CA ASP A 284 6.41 13.47 -10.67
C ASP A 284 7.55 14.27 -10.01
N ASN A 285 8.09 13.75 -8.90
CA ASN A 285 9.18 14.38 -8.13
C ASN A 285 10.28 13.34 -7.83
N ALA A 286 10.87 12.79 -8.88
CA ALA A 286 11.87 11.71 -8.77
C ALA A 286 13.26 12.18 -8.32
N VAL A 287 13.54 13.49 -8.37
CA VAL A 287 14.85 14.08 -8.04
C VAL A 287 14.66 15.28 -7.12
N ASN A 288 15.35 15.28 -6.00
CA ASN A 288 15.40 16.39 -5.05
C ASN A 288 16.13 17.63 -5.65
N ALA A 289 15.93 18.79 -5.05
CA ALA A 289 16.57 20.04 -5.48
C ALA A 289 18.11 20.00 -5.45
N ASP A 290 18.69 19.14 -4.62
CA ASP A 290 20.13 18.90 -4.52
C ASP A 290 20.66 17.87 -5.52
N GLY A 291 19.81 17.31 -6.37
CA GLY A 291 20.13 16.29 -7.37
C GLY A 291 20.12 14.85 -6.85
N THR A 292 19.78 14.63 -5.59
CA THR A 292 19.65 13.27 -5.02
C THR A 292 18.31 12.62 -5.44
N PRO A 293 18.24 11.28 -5.53
CA PRO A 293 16.98 10.60 -5.78
C PRO A 293 15.93 10.90 -4.68
N ASN A 294 14.70 11.15 -5.08
CA ASN A 294 13.57 11.18 -4.17
C ASN A 294 12.80 9.85 -4.27
N THR A 295 12.64 9.18 -3.14
CA THR A 295 11.91 7.90 -3.03
C THR A 295 10.59 8.02 -2.27
N ALA A 296 10.23 9.24 -1.85
CA ALA A 296 9.02 9.51 -1.07
C ALA A 296 7.88 10.04 -1.94
N HIS A 297 6.66 9.95 -1.41
CA HIS A 297 5.51 10.60 -2.03
C HIS A 297 5.67 12.12 -2.03
N SER A 298 5.22 12.79 -3.10
CA SER A 298 5.15 14.23 -3.16
C SER A 298 3.77 14.76 -2.72
N LEU A 299 3.74 16.03 -2.33
CA LEU A 299 2.50 16.76 -2.06
C LEU A 299 2.03 17.57 -3.28
N ASN A 300 2.60 17.33 -4.44
CA ASN A 300 2.20 18.00 -5.67
C ASN A 300 0.74 17.65 -6.01
N PRO A 301 0.00 18.62 -6.59
CA PRO A 301 -1.32 18.32 -7.13
C PRO A 301 -1.26 17.24 -8.20
N VAL A 302 -2.21 16.32 -8.15
CA VAL A 302 -2.33 15.22 -9.13
C VAL A 302 -3.36 15.59 -10.20
N PRO A 303 -3.19 15.09 -11.45
CA PRO A 303 -4.13 15.40 -12.53
C PRO A 303 -5.47 14.69 -12.33
N ILE A 304 -6.55 15.32 -12.82
CA ILE A 304 -7.82 14.66 -13.13
C ILE A 304 -8.14 14.84 -14.60
N VAL A 305 -8.42 13.75 -15.30
CA VAL A 305 -8.82 13.75 -16.71
C VAL A 305 -10.11 12.97 -16.86
N VAL A 306 -11.09 13.54 -17.56
CA VAL A 306 -12.37 12.89 -17.86
C VAL A 306 -12.53 12.72 -19.36
N VAL A 307 -12.74 11.47 -19.79
CA VAL A 307 -13.01 11.13 -21.18
C VAL A 307 -14.50 10.84 -21.32
N SER A 308 -15.25 11.82 -21.79
CA SER A 308 -16.71 11.75 -21.95
C SER A 308 -17.19 12.80 -22.94
N ASP A 309 -18.10 12.42 -23.83
CA ASP A 309 -18.76 13.36 -24.75
C ASP A 309 -19.82 14.22 -24.07
N ARG A 310 -20.26 13.86 -22.87
CA ARG A 310 -21.29 14.58 -22.08
C ARG A 310 -20.71 15.69 -21.19
N VAL A 311 -19.39 15.68 -20.94
CA VAL A 311 -18.75 16.66 -20.07
C VAL A 311 -18.44 17.92 -20.82
N LYS A 312 -18.81 19.07 -20.24
CA LYS A 312 -18.52 20.41 -20.72
C LYS A 312 -17.21 20.95 -20.15
N SER A 313 -17.01 20.77 -18.84
CA SER A 313 -15.82 21.22 -18.13
C SER A 313 -15.50 20.32 -16.94
N VAL A 314 -14.21 20.30 -16.55
CA VAL A 314 -13.69 19.65 -15.34
C VAL A 314 -13.07 20.74 -14.46
N HIS A 315 -13.30 20.67 -13.15
CA HIS A 315 -12.82 21.62 -12.15
C HIS A 315 -11.80 20.99 -11.22
N ASP A 316 -10.95 21.82 -10.62
CA ASP A 316 -10.06 21.40 -9.55
C ASP A 316 -10.83 21.04 -8.28
N GLY A 317 -10.25 20.13 -7.49
CA GLY A 317 -10.86 19.65 -6.25
C GLY A 317 -9.90 18.84 -5.40
N ILE A 318 -10.45 17.92 -4.63
CA ILE A 318 -9.71 17.01 -3.75
C ILE A 318 -10.10 15.56 -4.02
N LEU A 319 -9.35 14.59 -3.48
CA LEU A 319 -9.65 13.17 -3.69
C LEU A 319 -11.05 12.75 -3.22
N ALA A 320 -11.62 13.42 -2.20
CA ALA A 320 -12.99 13.18 -1.75
C ALA A 320 -14.07 13.50 -2.81
N ASP A 321 -13.73 14.27 -3.85
CA ASP A 321 -14.62 14.69 -4.92
C ASP A 321 -14.70 13.65 -6.06
N VAL A 322 -13.82 12.65 -6.07
CA VAL A 322 -13.72 11.67 -7.17
C VAL A 322 -14.96 10.75 -7.21
N ALA A 323 -15.35 10.17 -6.08
CA ALA A 323 -16.54 9.30 -6.04
C ALA A 323 -17.84 10.08 -6.41
N PRO A 324 -18.11 11.30 -5.88
CA PRO A 324 -19.17 12.16 -6.35
C PRO A 324 -19.14 12.45 -7.87
N THR A 325 -17.95 12.65 -8.43
CA THR A 325 -17.76 12.88 -9.86
C THR A 325 -18.17 11.66 -10.69
N VAL A 326 -17.75 10.47 -10.26
CA VAL A 326 -18.10 9.20 -10.90
C VAL A 326 -19.61 8.97 -10.82
N LEU A 327 -20.23 9.14 -9.64
CA LEU A 327 -21.69 9.00 -9.49
C LEU A 327 -22.46 9.98 -10.37
N ARG A 328 -21.98 11.23 -10.50
CA ARG A 328 -22.59 12.23 -11.39
C ARG A 328 -22.57 11.77 -12.85
N LEU A 329 -21.45 11.20 -13.31
CA LEU A 329 -21.33 10.63 -14.66
C LEU A 329 -22.22 9.41 -14.85
N MET A 330 -22.40 8.58 -13.83
CA MET A 330 -23.32 7.44 -13.85
C MET A 330 -24.80 7.86 -13.78
N GLY A 331 -25.10 9.13 -13.53
CA GLY A 331 -26.48 9.63 -13.36
C GLY A 331 -27.11 9.18 -12.03
N LEU A 332 -26.30 8.90 -11.04
CA LEU A 332 -26.73 8.43 -9.71
C LEU A 332 -26.72 9.59 -8.70
N GLU A 333 -27.57 9.50 -7.70
CA GLU A 333 -27.58 10.43 -6.57
C GLU A 333 -26.36 10.19 -5.68
N GLN A 334 -25.87 11.24 -5.04
CA GLN A 334 -24.75 11.17 -4.10
C GLN A 334 -25.28 10.85 -2.70
N PRO A 335 -24.76 9.79 -2.02
CA PRO A 335 -25.10 9.52 -0.63
C PRO A 335 -24.67 10.68 0.29
N ALA A 336 -25.45 10.90 1.36
CA ALA A 336 -25.20 12.01 2.30
C ALA A 336 -23.84 11.91 3.03
N GLU A 337 -23.31 10.71 3.18
CA GLU A 337 -21.99 10.43 3.79
C GLU A 337 -20.82 10.87 2.91
N MET A 338 -21.03 10.99 1.59
CA MET A 338 -20.03 11.55 0.68
C MET A 338 -20.07 13.07 0.75
N THR A 339 -19.12 13.68 1.44
CA THR A 339 -19.07 15.14 1.66
C THR A 339 -18.42 15.92 0.52
N GLY A 340 -17.78 15.24 -0.42
CA GLY A 340 -17.20 15.83 -1.62
C GLY A 340 -18.25 16.33 -2.61
N LYS A 341 -17.82 16.94 -3.71
CA LYS A 341 -18.68 17.48 -4.77
C LYS A 341 -18.21 17.00 -6.14
N ALA A 342 -19.12 16.81 -7.07
CA ALA A 342 -18.76 16.46 -8.44
C ALA A 342 -17.94 17.56 -9.11
N LEU A 343 -16.83 17.18 -9.74
CA LEU A 343 -15.89 18.08 -10.43
C LEU A 343 -16.23 18.30 -11.91
N VAL A 344 -17.32 17.74 -12.40
CA VAL A 344 -17.74 17.84 -13.80
C VAL A 344 -19.02 18.66 -13.95
N GLU A 345 -19.04 19.51 -14.99
CA GLU A 345 -20.23 20.13 -15.51
C GLU A 345 -20.66 19.37 -16.77
N LEU A 346 -21.91 18.88 -16.79
CA LEU A 346 -22.47 18.19 -17.95
C LEU A 346 -23.05 19.20 -18.96
N LYS A 347 -23.07 18.84 -20.25
CA LYS A 347 -23.68 19.64 -21.33
C LYS A 347 -25.18 19.73 -21.18
#